data_93dc90319040d576456fd98b870d3b05
#
_entry.id   93dc90319040d576456fd98b870d3b05
#
_cell.length_a   1.000
_cell.length_b   1.000
_cell.length_c   1.000
_cell.angle_alpha   90.00
_cell.angle_beta   90.00
_cell.angle_gamma   90.00
#
_symmetry.space_group_name_H-M   'P 1'
#
loop_
_entity.id
_entity.type
_entity.pdbx_description
1 polymer ?
#
loop_
_entity_poly.entity_id
_entity_poly.type
_entity_poly.pdbx_seq_one_letter_code
_entity_poly.pdbx_strand_id
1 'polypeptide(L)'
;MTILNVKDKHVDDLCMMINELIGNVTSKNLFTGYGLFYNKKLMFGLCLNGKFYLQAKDELSSQLVNSGCVAFTKNEVDAKFVLSDYYCLTNDILSDRVLLRKLLMLSIKQIQDRKNEIALSKANRLKDLPNLSIKYERMLKKVGIHDVKTLKIVGAENAIVRLRKSGIPATLNTYWKLACALLNKIAKC
;
A
#
# COMPACT_ATOMS: atom_id res chain seq x y z
N MET A 1 -7.25 28.15 -24.76
CA MET A 1 -5.96 27.59 -25.23
C MET A 1 -5.77 26.23 -24.57
N THR A 2 -6.03 25.18 -25.34
CA THR A 2 -5.86 23.80 -24.88
C THR A 2 -4.37 23.47 -24.94
N ILE A 3 -3.71 23.37 -23.79
CA ILE A 3 -2.34 22.88 -23.71
C ILE A 3 -2.41 21.41 -24.06
N LEU A 4 -2.13 21.06 -25.32
CA LEU A 4 -1.85 19.71 -25.75
C LEU A 4 -0.65 19.23 -24.92
N ASN A 5 -0.89 18.36 -23.95
CA ASN A 5 0.16 17.62 -23.26
C ASN A 5 0.86 16.73 -24.30
N VAL A 6 1.91 17.25 -24.91
CA VAL A 6 2.84 16.44 -25.71
C VAL A 6 3.46 15.47 -24.72
N LYS A 7 2.95 14.23 -24.72
CA LYS A 7 3.61 13.13 -24.00
C LYS A 7 5.05 13.07 -24.48
N ASP A 8 5.97 12.98 -23.56
CA ASP A 8 7.37 12.79 -23.89
C ASP A 8 7.49 11.47 -24.69
N LYS A 9 7.93 11.55 -25.93
CA LYS A 9 8.07 10.39 -26.84
C LYS A 9 8.85 9.25 -26.18
N HIS A 10 9.86 9.59 -25.39
CA HIS A 10 10.64 8.62 -24.64
C HIS A 10 9.80 7.82 -23.63
N VAL A 11 8.83 8.45 -22.98
CA VAL A 11 7.92 7.78 -22.03
C VAL A 11 6.97 6.84 -22.74
N ASP A 12 6.48 7.24 -23.92
CA ASP A 12 5.59 6.38 -24.71
C ASP A 12 6.34 5.15 -25.24
N ASP A 13 7.56 5.33 -25.77
CA ASP A 13 8.41 4.23 -26.24
C ASP A 13 8.73 3.25 -25.11
N LEU A 14 9.11 3.76 -23.94
CA LEU A 14 9.37 2.95 -22.76
C LEU A 14 8.11 2.22 -22.27
N CYS A 15 6.97 2.90 -22.25
CA CYS A 15 5.69 2.31 -21.86
C CYS A 15 5.27 1.19 -22.82
N MET A 16 5.48 1.36 -24.13
CA MET A 16 5.23 0.34 -25.15
C MET A 16 6.16 -0.87 -24.94
N MET A 17 7.45 -0.64 -24.78
CA MET A 17 8.43 -1.71 -24.54
C MET A 17 8.09 -2.52 -23.28
N ILE A 18 7.76 -1.87 -22.18
CA ILE A 18 7.37 -2.55 -20.94
C ILE A 18 6.03 -3.28 -21.11
N ASN A 19 5.09 -2.68 -21.84
CA ASN A 19 3.79 -3.31 -22.11
C ASN A 19 3.91 -4.58 -22.95
N GLU A 20 4.88 -4.65 -23.89
CA GLU A 20 5.22 -5.88 -24.61
C GLU A 20 5.74 -6.98 -23.69
N LEU A 21 6.49 -6.62 -22.64
CA LEU A 21 7.08 -7.56 -21.71
C LEU A 21 6.09 -8.16 -20.72
N ILE A 22 5.21 -7.34 -20.14
CA ILE A 22 4.36 -7.73 -19.01
C ILE A 22 2.86 -7.51 -19.22
N GLY A 23 2.46 -6.76 -20.27
CA GLY A 23 1.07 -6.41 -20.58
C GLY A 23 0.44 -5.43 -19.58
N ASN A 24 -0.69 -4.84 -19.97
CA ASN A 24 -1.54 -3.99 -19.11
C ASN A 24 -0.83 -2.82 -18.43
N VAL A 25 0.14 -2.21 -19.09
CA VAL A 25 0.89 -1.04 -18.61
C VAL A 25 0.27 0.24 -19.16
N THR A 26 0.15 1.24 -18.31
CA THR A 26 -0.32 2.58 -18.68
C THR A 26 0.56 3.63 -18.00
N SER A 27 0.79 4.76 -18.69
CA SER A 27 1.46 5.93 -18.14
C SER A 27 0.45 6.99 -17.72
N LYS A 28 0.77 7.73 -16.64
CA LYS A 28 0.02 8.91 -16.21
C LYS A 28 0.98 10.04 -15.89
N ASN A 29 0.63 11.25 -16.31
CA ASN A 29 1.36 12.45 -15.92
C ASN A 29 1.20 12.69 -14.41
N LEU A 30 2.31 12.95 -13.74
CA LEU A 30 2.41 13.37 -12.35
C LEU A 30 3.05 14.76 -12.31
N PHE A 31 3.05 15.42 -11.14
CA PHE A 31 3.64 16.75 -11.01
C PHE A 31 5.13 16.82 -11.38
N THR A 32 5.85 15.72 -11.22
CA THR A 32 7.31 15.66 -11.38
C THR A 32 7.78 14.74 -12.50
N GLY A 33 6.85 14.17 -13.30
CA GLY A 33 7.20 13.22 -14.35
C GLY A 33 6.04 12.31 -14.69
N TYR A 34 6.32 11.09 -15.16
CA TYR A 34 5.28 10.13 -15.55
C TYR A 34 5.37 8.87 -14.70
N GLY A 35 4.26 8.52 -14.03
CA GLY A 35 4.13 7.24 -13.33
C GLY A 35 3.72 6.13 -14.30
N LEU A 36 4.34 4.95 -14.18
CA LEU A 36 3.91 3.74 -14.87
C LEU A 36 3.10 2.86 -13.92
N PHE A 37 1.96 2.41 -14.43
CA PHE A 37 0.96 1.68 -13.66
C PHE A 37 0.63 0.35 -14.31
N TYR A 38 0.64 -0.72 -13.52
CA TYR A 38 0.13 -2.02 -13.91
C TYR A 38 -1.36 -2.12 -13.58
N ASN A 39 -2.16 -2.63 -14.54
CA ASN A 39 -3.63 -2.71 -14.44
C ASN A 39 -4.28 -1.37 -13.99
N LYS A 40 -3.74 -0.22 -14.41
CA LYS A 40 -4.20 1.14 -14.06
C LYS A 40 -4.19 1.48 -12.56
N LYS A 41 -3.74 0.57 -11.67
CA LYS A 41 -3.89 0.67 -10.21
C LYS A 41 -2.57 0.61 -9.43
N LEU A 42 -1.59 -0.15 -9.92
CA LEU A 42 -0.34 -0.39 -9.22
C LEU A 42 0.77 0.44 -9.87
N MET A 43 1.15 1.52 -9.22
CA MET A 43 2.29 2.31 -9.67
C MET A 43 3.57 1.57 -9.29
N PHE A 44 4.31 1.11 -10.28
CA PHE A 44 5.55 0.36 -10.11
C PHE A 44 6.79 1.09 -10.62
N GLY A 45 6.61 2.11 -11.45
CA GLY A 45 7.71 2.84 -12.03
C GLY A 45 7.44 4.33 -12.16
N LEU A 46 8.51 5.09 -12.28
CA LEU A 46 8.52 6.53 -12.48
C LEU A 46 9.50 6.89 -13.60
N CYS A 47 9.04 7.65 -14.59
CA CYS A 47 9.90 8.27 -15.60
C CYS A 47 10.12 9.73 -15.23
N LEU A 48 11.37 10.12 -15.07
CA LEU A 48 11.76 11.47 -14.72
C LEU A 48 13.05 11.84 -15.46
N ASN A 49 13.06 12.98 -16.15
CA ASN A 49 14.23 13.48 -16.88
C ASN A 49 14.87 12.44 -17.80
N GLY A 50 14.06 11.66 -18.53
CA GLY A 50 14.53 10.61 -19.43
C GLY A 50 15.07 9.36 -18.74
N LYS A 51 15.01 9.27 -17.41
CA LYS A 51 15.43 8.09 -16.63
C LYS A 51 14.23 7.31 -16.15
N PHE A 52 14.37 5.99 -16.06
CA PHE A 52 13.35 5.11 -15.52
C PHE A 52 13.74 4.60 -14.14
N TYR A 53 12.86 4.81 -13.18
CA TYR A 53 13.01 4.39 -11.80
C TYR A 53 11.98 3.30 -11.48
N LEU A 54 12.46 2.15 -10.98
CA LEU A 54 11.63 1.04 -10.54
C LEU A 54 11.45 1.08 -9.03
N GLN A 55 10.22 0.88 -8.57
CA GLN A 55 9.94 0.74 -7.14
C GLN A 55 10.44 -0.62 -6.63
N ALA A 56 11.27 -0.60 -5.59
CA ALA A 56 11.82 -1.80 -4.98
C ALA A 56 12.05 -1.62 -3.49
N LYS A 57 11.87 -2.70 -2.73
CA LYS A 57 12.12 -2.76 -1.29
C LYS A 57 12.87 -4.03 -0.93
N ASP A 58 13.43 -4.02 0.25
CA ASP A 58 14.04 -5.17 0.90
C ASP A 58 15.04 -5.89 -0.03
N GLU A 59 14.88 -7.17 -0.27
CA GLU A 59 15.76 -7.98 -1.09
C GLU A 59 15.86 -7.48 -2.55
N LEU A 60 14.76 -7.01 -3.15
CA LEU A 60 14.77 -6.48 -4.51
C LEU A 60 15.60 -5.19 -4.60
N SER A 61 15.51 -4.32 -3.60
CA SER A 61 16.32 -3.10 -3.55
C SER A 61 17.82 -3.42 -3.47
N SER A 62 18.19 -4.42 -2.67
CA SER A 62 19.57 -4.90 -2.56
C SER A 62 20.09 -5.48 -3.88
N GLN A 63 19.24 -6.24 -4.59
CA GLN A 63 19.59 -6.77 -5.93
C GLN A 63 19.83 -5.64 -6.92
N LEU A 64 18.99 -4.60 -6.94
CA LEU A 64 19.15 -3.46 -7.84
C LEU A 64 20.44 -2.68 -7.54
N VAL A 65 20.74 -2.42 -6.26
CA VAL A 65 22.00 -1.75 -5.86
C VAL A 65 23.22 -2.56 -6.28
N ASN A 66 23.21 -3.87 -6.07
CA ASN A 66 24.29 -4.76 -6.50
C ASN A 66 24.47 -4.80 -8.03
N SER A 67 23.41 -4.50 -8.78
CA SER A 67 23.44 -4.38 -10.25
C SER A 67 23.76 -2.95 -10.73
N GLY A 68 24.25 -2.07 -9.84
CA GLY A 68 24.68 -0.72 -10.18
C GLY A 68 23.55 0.31 -10.28
N CYS A 69 22.33 -0.04 -9.86
CA CYS A 69 21.23 0.91 -9.80
C CYS A 69 21.39 1.88 -8.62
N VAL A 70 21.06 3.15 -8.85
CA VAL A 70 21.18 4.21 -7.84
C VAL A 70 19.79 4.56 -7.31
N ALA A 71 19.68 4.66 -5.99
CA ALA A 71 18.45 5.10 -5.35
C ALA A 71 18.14 6.56 -5.72
N PHE A 72 16.85 6.87 -5.86
CA PHE A 72 16.40 8.23 -6.09
C PHE A 72 16.79 9.13 -4.91
N THR A 73 17.46 10.25 -5.20
CA THR A 73 17.88 11.23 -4.19
C THR A 73 17.09 12.52 -4.30
N LYS A 74 16.90 13.21 -3.17
CA LYS A 74 16.13 14.47 -3.09
C LYS A 74 16.67 15.60 -3.97
N ASN A 75 17.94 15.55 -4.36
CA ASN A 75 18.58 16.61 -5.15
C ASN A 75 18.11 16.62 -6.62
N GLU A 76 17.38 15.61 -7.08
CA GLU A 76 16.89 15.53 -8.47
C GLU A 76 15.55 16.26 -8.68
N VAL A 77 14.82 16.59 -7.60
CA VAL A 77 13.54 17.32 -7.66
C VAL A 77 13.32 18.09 -6.37
N ASP A 78 12.82 19.34 -6.47
CA ASP A 78 12.26 20.14 -5.35
C ASP A 78 11.01 19.50 -4.74
N ALA A 79 11.05 18.23 -4.41
CA ALA A 79 9.87 17.48 -4.07
C ALA A 79 9.74 17.25 -2.57
N LYS A 80 8.64 17.70 -2.04
CA LYS A 80 8.06 17.29 -0.76
C LYS A 80 7.75 15.77 -0.72
N PHE A 81 8.05 15.03 -1.79
CA PHE A 81 7.79 13.60 -1.93
C PHE A 81 9.07 12.80 -1.68
N VAL A 82 9.04 11.96 -0.67
CA VAL A 82 10.12 11.00 -0.39
C VAL A 82 9.90 9.78 -1.29
N LEU A 83 10.69 9.68 -2.36
CA LEU A 83 10.72 8.53 -3.28
C LEU A 83 11.85 7.56 -2.92
N SER A 84 12.08 7.33 -1.63
CA SER A 84 13.19 6.52 -1.11
C SER A 84 13.23 5.08 -1.63
N ASP A 85 12.11 4.57 -2.14
CA ASP A 85 11.94 3.19 -2.60
C ASP A 85 12.06 3.06 -4.14
N TYR A 86 12.58 4.08 -4.84
CA TYR A 86 12.72 4.09 -6.29
C TYR A 86 14.20 4.07 -6.70
N TYR A 87 14.54 3.20 -7.64
CA TYR A 87 15.92 2.97 -8.10
C TYR A 87 16.01 3.18 -9.61
N CYS A 88 16.96 4.02 -10.05
CA CYS A 88 17.23 4.26 -11.46
C CYS A 88 17.83 2.98 -12.09
N LEU A 89 17.13 2.43 -13.06
CA LEU A 89 17.64 1.26 -13.78
C LEU A 89 18.78 1.66 -14.74
N THR A 90 19.80 0.82 -14.80
CA THR A 90 20.93 0.97 -15.75
C THR A 90 20.50 0.60 -17.16
N ASN A 91 21.24 1.10 -18.17
CA ASN A 91 20.98 0.74 -19.56
C ASN A 91 21.15 -0.76 -19.83
N ASP A 92 22.06 -1.41 -19.12
CA ASP A 92 22.27 -2.86 -19.22
C ASP A 92 21.02 -3.64 -18.82
N ILE A 93 20.39 -3.25 -17.71
CA ILE A 93 19.13 -3.86 -17.26
C ILE A 93 17.99 -3.56 -18.25
N LEU A 94 17.90 -2.34 -18.77
CA LEU A 94 16.86 -1.95 -19.74
C LEU A 94 17.00 -2.69 -21.07
N SER A 95 18.22 -3.07 -21.45
CA SER A 95 18.52 -3.81 -22.68
C SER A 95 18.30 -5.32 -22.54
N ASP A 96 18.44 -5.87 -21.32
CA ASP A 96 18.16 -7.29 -21.03
C ASP A 96 16.65 -7.51 -20.77
N ARG A 97 15.94 -7.91 -21.83
CA ARG A 97 14.48 -8.11 -21.76
C ARG A 97 14.06 -9.17 -20.73
N VAL A 98 14.88 -10.20 -20.51
CA VAL A 98 14.56 -11.30 -19.57
C VAL A 98 14.71 -10.81 -18.14
N LEU A 99 15.85 -10.16 -17.85
CA LEU A 99 16.12 -9.59 -16.53
C LEU A 99 15.13 -8.48 -16.20
N LEU A 100 14.89 -7.56 -17.14
CA LEU A 100 13.93 -6.47 -16.96
C LEU A 100 12.53 -7.00 -16.62
N ARG A 101 12.02 -7.97 -17.41
CA ARG A 101 10.71 -8.60 -17.10
C ARG A 101 10.66 -9.19 -15.70
N LYS A 102 11.71 -9.90 -15.29
CA LYS A 102 11.80 -10.48 -13.93
C LYS A 102 11.71 -9.41 -12.85
N LEU A 103 12.49 -8.34 -12.97
CA LEU A 103 12.52 -7.23 -12.00
C LEU A 103 11.19 -6.49 -11.93
N LEU A 104 10.57 -6.20 -13.09
CA LEU A 104 9.25 -5.58 -13.17
C LEU A 104 8.18 -6.41 -12.44
N MET A 105 8.14 -7.73 -12.69
CA MET A 105 7.16 -8.62 -12.06
C MET A 105 7.39 -8.76 -10.55
N LEU A 106 8.64 -8.78 -10.10
CA LEU A 106 8.97 -8.79 -8.67
C LEU A 106 8.51 -7.50 -7.99
N SER A 107 8.77 -6.34 -8.59
CA SER A 107 8.30 -5.05 -8.09
C SER A 107 6.77 -4.99 -7.99
N ILE A 108 6.07 -5.38 -9.05
CA ILE A 108 4.59 -5.40 -9.06
C ILE A 108 4.04 -6.34 -7.99
N LYS A 109 4.66 -7.51 -7.82
CA LYS A 109 4.28 -8.47 -6.76
C LYS A 109 4.44 -7.86 -5.37
N GLN A 110 5.60 -7.25 -5.06
CA GLN A 110 5.82 -6.59 -3.78
C GLN A 110 4.76 -5.50 -3.48
N ILE A 111 4.43 -4.69 -4.49
CA ILE A 111 3.42 -3.65 -4.36
C ILE A 111 2.03 -4.24 -4.10
N GLN A 112 1.68 -5.31 -4.80
CA GLN A 112 0.40 -6.01 -4.61
C GLN A 112 0.30 -6.64 -3.24
N ASP A 113 1.34 -7.35 -2.79
CA ASP A 113 1.39 -8.01 -1.49
C ASP A 113 1.25 -6.98 -0.37
N ARG A 114 1.98 -5.87 -0.45
CA ARG A 114 1.86 -4.75 0.51
C ARG A 114 0.47 -4.14 0.54
N LYS A 115 -0.19 -3.96 -0.62
CA LYS A 115 -1.58 -3.49 -0.66
C LYS A 115 -2.54 -4.46 0.00
N ASN A 116 -2.33 -5.75 -0.22
CA ASN A 116 -3.13 -6.81 0.39
C ASN A 116 -2.94 -6.82 1.92
N GLU A 117 -1.71 -6.71 2.41
CA GLU A 117 -1.40 -6.62 3.84
C GLU A 117 -2.06 -5.41 4.49
N ILE A 118 -1.99 -4.24 3.86
CA ILE A 118 -2.65 -3.02 4.35
C ILE A 118 -4.17 -3.21 4.37
N ALA A 119 -4.75 -3.83 3.34
CA ALA A 119 -6.19 -4.10 3.28
C ALA A 119 -6.62 -5.08 4.37
N LEU A 120 -5.88 -6.17 4.58
CA LEU A 120 -6.10 -7.14 5.65
C LEU A 120 -5.95 -6.50 7.04
N SER A 121 -4.91 -5.68 7.23
CA SER A 121 -4.71 -4.93 8.46
C SER A 121 -5.87 -3.99 8.75
N LYS A 122 -6.35 -3.25 7.76
CA LYS A 122 -7.54 -2.39 7.90
C LYS A 122 -8.78 -3.20 8.23
N ALA A 123 -9.06 -4.28 7.49
CA ALA A 123 -10.23 -5.14 7.72
C ALA A 123 -10.22 -5.80 9.11
N ASN A 124 -9.07 -5.92 9.75
CA ASN A 124 -8.91 -6.51 11.08
C ASN A 124 -8.93 -5.49 12.24
N ARG A 125 -9.17 -4.20 11.95
CA ARG A 125 -9.19 -3.15 12.98
C ARG A 125 -10.54 -3.08 13.67
N LEU A 126 -10.51 -3.07 15.00
CA LEU A 126 -11.73 -3.01 15.82
C LEU A 126 -12.60 -1.80 15.54
N LYS A 127 -11.98 -0.63 15.31
CA LYS A 127 -12.71 0.63 15.06
C LYS A 127 -13.49 0.65 13.73
N ASP A 128 -13.16 -0.25 12.80
CA ASP A 128 -13.78 -0.33 11.48
C ASP A 128 -14.98 -1.31 11.48
N LEU A 129 -15.23 -2.00 12.61
CA LEU A 129 -16.45 -2.76 12.82
C LEU A 129 -17.65 -1.83 13.05
N PRO A 130 -18.87 -2.22 12.59
CA PRO A 130 -20.08 -1.46 12.89
C PRO A 130 -20.21 -1.19 14.39
N ASN A 131 -20.70 -0.03 14.75
CA ASN A 131 -20.94 0.43 16.14
C ASN A 131 -19.70 0.65 17.00
N LEU A 132 -18.50 0.30 16.51
CA LEU A 132 -17.26 0.54 17.21
C LEU A 132 -16.55 1.79 16.65
N SER A 133 -15.92 2.51 17.56
CA SER A 133 -15.11 3.69 17.25
C SER A 133 -13.72 3.52 17.84
N ILE A 134 -12.82 4.45 17.55
CA ILE A 134 -11.49 4.49 18.14
C ILE A 134 -11.49 4.45 19.68
N LYS A 135 -12.57 4.95 20.32
CA LYS A 135 -12.75 4.87 21.77
C LYS A 135 -12.84 3.42 22.23
N TYR A 136 -13.67 2.60 21.57
CA TYR A 136 -13.83 1.19 21.90
C TYR A 136 -12.56 0.39 21.58
N GLU A 137 -11.92 0.68 20.46
CA GLU A 137 -10.63 0.06 20.14
C GLU A 137 -9.59 0.30 21.24
N ARG A 138 -9.47 1.55 21.72
CA ARG A 138 -8.54 1.88 22.81
C ARG A 138 -8.90 1.19 24.13
N MET A 139 -10.18 1.08 24.44
CA MET A 139 -10.65 0.36 25.64
C MET A 139 -10.31 -1.13 25.56
N LEU A 140 -10.61 -1.77 24.43
CA LEU A 140 -10.39 -3.20 24.20
C LEU A 140 -8.89 -3.56 24.20
N LYS A 141 -8.05 -2.72 23.60
CA LYS A 141 -6.59 -2.91 23.64
C LYS A 141 -6.02 -2.93 25.04
N LYS A 142 -6.56 -2.15 25.98
CA LYS A 142 -6.13 -2.16 27.40
C LYS A 142 -6.37 -3.50 28.10
N VAL A 143 -7.27 -4.32 27.58
CA VAL A 143 -7.61 -5.64 28.14
C VAL A 143 -7.15 -6.80 27.26
N GLY A 144 -6.15 -6.55 26.39
CA GLY A 144 -5.53 -7.56 25.54
C GLY A 144 -6.34 -7.97 24.31
N ILE A 145 -7.33 -7.15 23.89
CA ILE A 145 -8.11 -7.38 22.68
C ILE A 145 -7.66 -6.37 21.65
N HIS A 146 -6.76 -6.78 20.74
CA HIS A 146 -6.07 -5.88 19.83
C HIS A 146 -6.72 -5.79 18.43
N ASP A 147 -7.46 -6.82 18.04
CA ASP A 147 -8.00 -6.98 16.68
C ASP A 147 -9.36 -7.71 16.67
N VAL A 148 -9.98 -7.76 15.49
CA VAL A 148 -11.28 -8.40 15.28
C VAL A 148 -11.23 -9.90 15.55
N LYS A 149 -10.12 -10.57 15.20
CA LYS A 149 -9.96 -12.02 15.44
C LYS A 149 -9.97 -12.31 16.93
N THR A 150 -9.19 -11.58 17.70
CA THR A 150 -9.13 -11.71 19.17
C THR A 150 -10.50 -11.41 19.77
N LEU A 151 -11.21 -10.36 19.31
CA LEU A 151 -12.54 -10.05 19.81
C LEU A 151 -13.55 -11.16 19.50
N LYS A 152 -13.49 -11.81 18.34
CA LYS A 152 -14.33 -12.97 17.98
C LYS A 152 -14.08 -14.17 18.89
N ILE A 153 -12.83 -14.44 19.23
CA ILE A 153 -12.45 -15.54 20.13
C ILE A 153 -12.92 -15.27 21.57
N VAL A 154 -12.72 -14.06 22.04
CA VAL A 154 -13.07 -13.66 23.42
C VAL A 154 -14.59 -13.54 23.58
N GLY A 155 -15.28 -13.05 22.57
CA GLY A 155 -16.71 -12.75 22.62
C GLY A 155 -17.02 -11.44 23.37
N ALA A 156 -18.23 -10.92 23.14
CA ALA A 156 -18.67 -9.65 23.75
C ALA A 156 -18.78 -9.75 25.27
N GLU A 157 -19.28 -10.86 25.79
CA GLU A 157 -19.49 -11.09 27.24
C GLU A 157 -18.16 -11.05 28.00
N ASN A 158 -17.19 -11.87 27.58
CA ASN A 158 -15.88 -11.92 28.23
C ASN A 158 -15.11 -10.61 28.04
N ALA A 159 -15.29 -9.90 26.95
CA ALA A 159 -14.71 -8.56 26.74
C ALA A 159 -15.23 -7.58 27.80
N ILE A 160 -16.54 -7.56 28.09
CA ILE A 160 -17.12 -6.74 29.18
C ILE A 160 -16.57 -7.13 30.55
N VAL A 161 -16.47 -8.43 30.82
CA VAL A 161 -15.90 -8.91 32.10
C VAL A 161 -14.47 -8.43 32.26
N ARG A 162 -13.64 -8.54 31.23
CA ARG A 162 -12.24 -8.06 31.26
C ARG A 162 -12.17 -6.56 31.47
N LEU A 163 -13.00 -5.77 30.78
CA LEU A 163 -13.06 -4.32 30.95
C LEU A 163 -13.38 -3.94 32.39
N ARG A 164 -14.44 -4.54 32.97
CA ARG A 164 -14.85 -4.26 34.35
C ARG A 164 -13.79 -4.66 35.38
N LYS A 165 -13.17 -5.83 35.23
CA LYS A 165 -12.05 -6.28 36.08
C LYS A 165 -10.86 -5.33 36.04
N SER A 166 -10.65 -4.65 34.91
CA SER A 166 -9.57 -3.65 34.73
C SER A 166 -10.00 -2.22 35.15
N GLY A 167 -11.15 -2.06 35.82
CA GLY A 167 -11.65 -0.75 36.27
C GLY A 167 -12.16 0.14 35.14
N ILE A 168 -12.34 -0.40 33.91
CA ILE A 168 -12.83 0.37 32.78
C ILE A 168 -14.35 0.30 32.76
N PRO A 169 -15.07 1.45 32.80
CA PRO A 169 -16.53 1.46 32.76
C PRO A 169 -17.06 0.79 31.49
N ALA A 170 -17.82 -0.29 31.64
CA ALA A 170 -18.49 -0.99 30.56
C ALA A 170 -19.96 -1.20 30.90
N THR A 171 -20.82 -0.52 30.17
CA THR A 171 -22.28 -0.53 30.34
C THR A 171 -22.94 -1.60 29.48
N LEU A 172 -24.25 -1.82 29.69
CA LEU A 172 -25.05 -2.67 28.81
C LEU A 172 -25.01 -2.20 27.35
N ASN A 173 -24.98 -0.88 27.11
CA ASN A 173 -24.83 -0.30 25.78
C ASN A 173 -23.48 -0.70 25.14
N THR A 174 -22.39 -0.74 25.94
CA THR A 174 -21.08 -1.23 25.47
C THR A 174 -21.19 -2.69 25.03
N TYR A 175 -21.86 -3.53 25.80
CA TYR A 175 -22.11 -4.94 25.45
C TYR A 175 -22.84 -5.08 24.11
N TRP A 176 -23.98 -4.38 23.96
CA TRP A 176 -24.77 -4.42 22.75
C TRP A 176 -23.98 -3.97 21.51
N LYS A 177 -23.17 -2.92 21.63
CA LYS A 177 -22.31 -2.46 20.55
C LYS A 177 -21.27 -3.51 20.14
N LEU A 178 -20.64 -4.20 21.10
CA LEU A 178 -19.71 -5.28 20.82
C LEU A 178 -20.40 -6.50 20.19
N ALA A 179 -21.54 -6.92 20.72
CA ALA A 179 -22.31 -8.04 20.20
C ALA A 179 -22.81 -7.78 18.78
N CYS A 180 -23.38 -6.60 18.52
CA CYS A 180 -23.82 -6.22 17.17
C CYS A 180 -22.65 -6.10 16.20
N ALA A 181 -21.50 -5.58 16.65
CA ALA A 181 -20.29 -5.50 15.83
C ALA A 181 -19.79 -6.88 15.39
N LEU A 182 -19.80 -7.86 16.30
CA LEU A 182 -19.43 -9.25 15.99
C LEU A 182 -20.41 -9.91 15.01
N LEU A 183 -21.67 -9.55 15.04
CA LEU A 183 -22.71 -10.04 14.12
C LEU A 183 -22.76 -9.23 12.81
N ASN A 184 -21.88 -8.24 12.64
CA ASN A 184 -21.88 -7.29 11.53
C ASN A 184 -23.23 -6.55 11.33
N LYS A 185 -23.96 -6.29 12.45
CA LYS A 185 -25.24 -5.62 12.47
C LYS A 185 -25.10 -4.21 13.06
N ILE A 186 -25.90 -3.28 12.57
CA ILE A 186 -25.99 -1.94 13.18
C ILE A 186 -26.88 -2.06 14.44
N ALA A 187 -26.34 -1.64 15.59
CA ALA A 187 -27.13 -1.55 16.81
C ALA A 187 -28.18 -0.44 16.62
N LYS A 188 -29.44 -0.80 16.62
CA LYS A 188 -30.54 0.17 16.73
C LYS A 188 -30.63 0.60 18.21
N CYS A 189 -30.35 1.88 18.46
CA CYS A 189 -30.62 2.51 19.77
C CYS A 189 -32.09 2.64 19.99
#